data_f3c1e57ceb7ae3372c54dc61bf80163d
#
_entry.id   f3c1e57ceb7ae3372c54dc61bf80163d
#
_cell.length_a   1.000
_cell.length_b   1.000
_cell.length_c   1.000
_cell.angle_alpha   90.00
_cell.angle_beta   90.00
_cell.angle_gamma   90.00
#
_symmetry.space_group_name_H-M   'P 1'
#
loop_
_entity.id
_entity.type
_entity.pdbx_description
1 polymer ?
#
loop_
_entity_poly.entity_id
_entity_poly.type
_entity_poly.pdbx_seq_one_letter_code
_entity_poly.pdbx_strand_id
1 'polypeptide(L)'
;MCDVPALRFPEFTGEWKSVHLEDVAEFQKKRISSDLLNNNNYISTENILQNFEGIQYSSSIPTNTNVIEYQKGDILLSNIRPYLKKVWFSDRKGGCSADVFVLRGDKCDQHFLYYVIASDRFINYVMSGVKGVKMPRGDKNQMKKYAFPIPTNTEQRKIAKFLSMLDERIKLQNKIIEKLETLIKGIRNNIMSRIKGDCITLQDIADIYQPQTIASTDLTEDGYLVYGANGIIGKYHSFNHEKEQICITCRGNTCGTVNFTEPKSWITGNAMVINTDNYAKNVNKRYLFHYLSSINFNSIISGSGQPQIVRQPLAKLKLILPVLIIQNRIAECLDAMFAKMKNEQSFLQILQIQKSCLLSQMFI
;
A
#
# COMPACT_ATOMS: atom_id res chain seq x y z
N MET A 1 9.31 -8.37 38.60
CA MET A 1 10.20 -7.87 37.52
C MET A 1 9.73 -6.46 37.21
N CYS A 2 10.64 -5.47 37.21
CA CYS A 2 10.27 -4.12 36.81
C CYS A 2 9.95 -4.15 35.31
N ASP A 3 8.70 -3.83 34.95
CA ASP A 3 8.27 -3.76 33.57
C ASP A 3 8.79 -2.47 32.93
N VAL A 4 10.05 -2.48 32.50
CA VAL A 4 10.70 -1.35 31.82
C VAL A 4 10.97 -1.78 30.38
N PRO A 5 10.66 -0.95 29.35
CA PRO A 5 10.87 -1.32 27.96
C PRO A 5 12.36 -1.53 27.63
N ALA A 6 12.63 -2.38 26.63
CA ALA A 6 13.99 -2.66 26.17
C ALA A 6 14.68 -1.41 25.61
N LEU A 7 13.89 -0.51 25.00
CA LEU A 7 14.38 0.77 24.50
C LEU A 7 13.69 1.92 25.25
N ARG A 8 14.50 2.74 25.91
CA ARG A 8 14.03 3.87 26.73
C ARG A 8 14.96 5.07 26.57
N PHE A 9 14.42 6.27 26.73
CA PHE A 9 15.25 7.48 26.77
C PHE A 9 16.08 7.48 28.06
N PRO A 10 17.41 7.74 27.99
CA PRO A 10 18.33 7.53 29.11
C PRO A 10 18.10 8.45 30.32
N GLU A 11 17.42 9.57 30.12
CA GLU A 11 17.08 10.50 31.21
C GLU A 11 15.92 10.03 32.10
N PHE A 12 15.19 8.96 31.73
CA PHE A 12 14.11 8.42 32.53
C PHE A 12 14.53 7.11 33.18
N THR A 13 14.58 7.09 34.51
CA THR A 13 15.03 5.94 35.33
C THR A 13 13.94 5.35 36.22
N GLY A 14 12.78 6.06 36.37
CA GLY A 14 11.68 5.61 37.23
C GLY A 14 10.99 4.34 36.69
N GLU A 15 10.33 3.61 37.59
CA GLU A 15 9.57 2.42 37.22
C GLU A 15 8.27 2.80 36.50
N TRP A 16 7.84 1.94 35.55
CA TRP A 16 6.54 2.05 34.93
C TRP A 16 5.49 1.36 35.80
N LYS A 17 4.30 1.93 35.88
CA LYS A 17 3.19 1.38 36.65
C LYS A 17 2.24 0.63 35.76
N SER A 18 1.86 -0.59 36.14
CA SER A 18 0.82 -1.32 35.38
C SER A 18 -0.56 -0.71 35.67
N VAL A 19 -1.31 -0.44 34.63
CA VAL A 19 -2.68 0.10 34.64
C VAL A 19 -3.57 -0.67 33.70
N HIS A 20 -4.90 -0.66 33.95
CA HIS A 20 -5.86 -1.16 32.97
C HIS A 20 -6.34 -0.01 32.07
N LEU A 21 -6.76 -0.34 30.85
CA LEU A 21 -7.25 0.66 29.90
C LEU A 21 -8.39 1.51 30.49
N GLU A 22 -9.29 0.90 31.27
CA GLU A 22 -10.40 1.61 31.92
C GLU A 22 -9.97 2.57 33.03
N ASP A 23 -8.75 2.44 33.55
CA ASP A 23 -8.21 3.35 34.57
C ASP A 23 -7.75 4.68 34.00
N VAL A 24 -7.46 4.72 32.68
CA VAL A 24 -6.81 5.85 32.00
C VAL A 24 -7.54 6.35 30.75
N ALA A 25 -8.60 5.66 30.32
CA ALA A 25 -9.36 6.04 29.13
C ALA A 25 -10.83 5.58 29.18
N GLU A 26 -11.67 6.34 28.53
CA GLU A 26 -13.10 6.05 28.41
C GLU A 26 -13.54 5.83 26.98
N PHE A 27 -14.45 4.86 26.79
CA PHE A 27 -15.18 4.68 25.53
C PHE A 27 -16.32 5.69 25.43
N GLN A 28 -16.26 6.57 24.45
CA GLN A 28 -17.25 7.62 24.25
C GLN A 28 -18.60 7.05 23.80
N LYS A 29 -19.70 7.68 24.27
CA LYS A 29 -21.08 7.25 24.00
C LYS A 29 -21.95 8.39 23.47
N LYS A 30 -21.47 9.63 23.52
CA LYS A 30 -22.21 10.79 23.04
C LYS A 30 -22.55 10.61 21.58
N ARG A 31 -23.75 11.05 21.19
CA ARG A 31 -24.24 10.90 19.81
C ARG A 31 -24.49 12.26 19.18
N ILE A 32 -24.36 12.29 17.87
CA ILE A 32 -24.63 13.44 16.99
C ILE A 32 -25.52 12.98 15.83
N SER A 33 -26.40 13.86 15.34
CA SER A 33 -27.18 13.57 14.11
C SER A 33 -26.26 13.41 12.92
N SER A 34 -26.50 12.38 12.13
CA SER A 34 -25.79 12.17 10.84
C SER A 34 -25.99 13.32 9.86
N ASP A 35 -27.08 14.07 9.96
CA ASP A 35 -27.41 15.19 9.07
C ASP A 35 -26.47 16.40 9.26
N LEU A 36 -25.72 16.43 10.38
CA LEU A 36 -24.67 17.42 10.65
C LEU A 36 -23.29 17.02 10.11
N LEU A 37 -23.20 15.87 9.45
CA LEU A 37 -21.95 15.28 8.97
C LEU A 37 -21.83 15.38 7.45
N ASN A 38 -20.59 15.25 6.99
CA ASN A 38 -20.23 15.17 5.57
C ASN A 38 -19.20 14.07 5.33
N ASN A 39 -18.87 13.81 4.06
CA ASN A 39 -17.93 12.75 3.69
C ASN A 39 -16.53 12.88 4.32
N ASN A 40 -16.17 14.07 4.81
CA ASN A 40 -14.87 14.31 5.42
C ASN A 40 -14.84 14.01 6.91
N ASN A 41 -16.00 13.98 7.59
CA ASN A 41 -16.07 13.84 9.05
C ASN A 41 -16.97 12.69 9.54
N TYR A 42 -17.54 11.90 8.62
CA TYR A 42 -18.15 10.61 8.97
C TYR A 42 -17.15 9.47 8.73
N ILE A 43 -16.97 8.63 9.74
CA ILE A 43 -16.03 7.51 9.73
C ILE A 43 -16.73 6.18 9.99
N SER A 44 -16.65 5.27 9.04
CA SER A 44 -17.06 3.87 9.21
C SER A 44 -15.81 2.97 9.31
N THR A 45 -16.01 1.67 9.54
CA THR A 45 -14.92 0.70 9.54
C THR A 45 -14.20 0.59 8.18
N GLU A 46 -14.88 0.94 7.09
CA GLU A 46 -14.31 0.93 5.74
C GLU A 46 -13.39 2.12 5.48
N ASN A 47 -13.64 3.24 6.18
CA ASN A 47 -12.83 4.44 6.03
C ASN A 47 -11.51 4.38 6.77
N ILE A 48 -11.40 3.59 7.85
CA ILE A 48 -10.14 3.40 8.55
C ILE A 48 -9.30 2.38 7.77
N LEU A 49 -8.11 2.81 7.34
CA LEU A 49 -7.18 1.98 6.59
C LEU A 49 -6.54 0.92 7.48
N GLN A 50 -6.09 -0.17 6.86
CA GLN A 50 -5.43 -1.28 7.56
C GLN A 50 -4.03 -0.85 8.04
N ASN A 51 -3.44 -1.65 8.94
CA ASN A 51 -2.05 -1.47 9.42
C ASN A 51 -1.74 -0.05 9.93
N PHE A 52 -2.72 0.63 10.55
CA PHE A 52 -2.58 1.98 11.11
C PHE A 52 -2.25 3.07 10.08
N GLU A 53 -2.61 2.88 8.81
CA GLU A 53 -2.27 3.81 7.72
C GLU A 53 -3.16 5.07 7.65
N GLY A 54 -4.05 5.25 8.62
CA GLY A 54 -4.92 6.43 8.69
C GLY A 54 -6.32 6.19 8.13
N ILE A 55 -6.86 7.16 7.40
CA ILE A 55 -8.24 7.12 6.88
C ILE A 55 -8.32 7.49 5.40
N GLN A 56 -9.38 7.03 4.76
CA GLN A 56 -9.91 7.53 3.49
C GLN A 56 -11.29 8.16 3.69
N TYR A 57 -11.70 9.03 2.78
CA TYR A 57 -13.00 9.67 2.87
C TYR A 57 -14.15 8.69 2.64
N SER A 58 -15.28 8.95 3.30
CA SER A 58 -16.49 8.15 3.14
C SER A 58 -17.16 8.44 1.78
N SER A 59 -17.64 7.38 1.13
CA SER A 59 -18.46 7.51 -0.08
C SER A 59 -19.94 7.70 0.25
N SER A 60 -20.39 7.32 1.46
CA SER A 60 -21.77 7.37 1.89
C SER A 60 -21.88 7.69 3.38
N ILE A 61 -22.92 8.42 3.75
CA ILE A 61 -23.26 8.75 5.13
C ILE A 61 -24.68 8.23 5.39
N PRO A 62 -24.95 7.57 6.53
CA PRO A 62 -26.31 7.21 6.89
C PRO A 62 -27.15 8.48 7.09
N THR A 63 -28.41 8.46 6.67
CA THR A 63 -29.34 9.58 6.81
C THR A 63 -30.30 9.36 7.98
N ASN A 64 -30.78 10.43 8.59
CA ASN A 64 -31.81 10.41 9.63
C ASN A 64 -31.49 9.47 10.81
N THR A 65 -30.23 9.44 11.25
CA THR A 65 -29.79 8.57 12.37
C THR A 65 -28.83 9.30 13.29
N ASN A 66 -28.66 8.77 14.50
CA ASN A 66 -27.68 9.24 15.47
C ASN A 66 -26.48 8.31 15.51
N VAL A 67 -25.30 8.87 15.31
CA VAL A 67 -24.01 8.17 15.30
C VAL A 67 -23.15 8.61 16.49
N ILE A 68 -22.10 7.86 16.82
CA ILE A 68 -21.20 8.19 17.94
C ILE A 68 -20.38 9.43 17.54
N GLU A 69 -20.40 10.48 18.40
CA GLU A 69 -19.59 11.67 18.22
C GLU A 69 -18.14 11.39 18.61
N TYR A 70 -17.19 11.89 17.81
CA TYR A 70 -15.78 11.94 18.16
C TYR A 70 -15.23 13.37 18.06
N GLN A 71 -14.19 13.67 18.79
CA GLN A 71 -13.49 14.96 18.81
C GLN A 71 -12.07 14.80 18.25
N LYS A 72 -11.44 15.92 17.91
CA LYS A 72 -10.02 15.94 17.58
C LYS A 72 -9.21 15.39 18.76
N GLY A 73 -8.32 14.46 18.46
CA GLY A 73 -7.49 13.77 19.45
C GLY A 73 -8.10 12.47 20.00
N ASP A 74 -9.34 12.11 19.63
CA ASP A 74 -9.88 10.80 20.00
C ASP A 74 -9.25 9.67 19.17
N ILE A 75 -9.19 8.47 19.74
CA ILE A 75 -8.70 7.27 19.08
C ILE A 75 -9.92 6.48 18.58
N LEU A 76 -9.99 6.29 17.26
CA LEU A 76 -11.02 5.50 16.62
C LEU A 76 -10.47 4.11 16.28
N LEU A 77 -11.14 3.08 16.81
CA LEU A 77 -10.77 1.67 16.64
C LEU A 77 -11.92 0.91 15.98
N SER A 78 -11.67 0.27 14.84
CA SER A 78 -12.66 -0.63 14.23
C SER A 78 -12.93 -1.83 15.12
N ASN A 79 -14.21 -2.09 15.43
CA ASN A 79 -14.62 -3.26 16.19
C ASN A 79 -14.64 -4.53 15.33
N ILE A 80 -14.77 -4.39 13.99
CA ILE A 80 -14.86 -5.51 13.05
C ILE A 80 -13.46 -5.88 12.55
N ARG A 81 -13.15 -7.19 12.58
CA ARG A 81 -11.89 -7.76 12.12
C ARG A 81 -10.66 -7.03 12.70
N PRO A 82 -10.47 -7.08 14.04
CA PRO A 82 -9.39 -6.33 14.69
C PRO A 82 -8.00 -6.65 14.15
N TYR A 83 -7.79 -7.87 13.59
CA TYR A 83 -6.55 -8.27 12.94
C TYR A 83 -6.15 -7.40 11.75
N LEU A 84 -7.08 -6.62 11.19
CA LEU A 84 -6.77 -5.63 10.13
C LEU A 84 -6.11 -4.37 10.69
N LYS A 85 -5.94 -4.24 12.00
CA LYS A 85 -5.22 -3.13 12.67
C LYS A 85 -5.74 -1.76 12.27
N LYS A 86 -7.06 -1.60 12.21
CA LYS A 86 -7.74 -0.39 11.79
C LYS A 86 -7.91 0.55 12.98
N VAL A 87 -6.92 1.39 13.24
CA VAL A 87 -6.91 2.40 14.30
C VAL A 87 -6.50 3.75 13.72
N TRP A 88 -7.20 4.80 14.11
CA TRP A 88 -6.92 6.17 13.66
C TRP A 88 -6.95 7.15 14.83
N PHE A 89 -5.95 8.04 14.88
CA PHE A 89 -5.92 9.18 15.77
C PHE A 89 -6.58 10.37 15.07
N SER A 90 -7.71 10.87 15.61
CA SER A 90 -8.53 11.86 14.91
C SER A 90 -7.87 13.24 14.86
N ASP A 91 -7.80 13.81 13.68
CA ASP A 91 -7.31 15.18 13.43
C ASP A 91 -8.42 16.24 13.43
N ARG A 92 -9.69 15.80 13.54
CA ARG A 92 -10.91 16.60 13.46
C ARG A 92 -12.02 16.06 14.37
N LYS A 93 -13.14 16.79 14.46
CA LYS A 93 -14.39 16.32 15.06
C LYS A 93 -15.33 15.74 14.00
N GLY A 94 -16.19 14.82 14.42
CA GLY A 94 -17.20 14.23 13.53
C GLY A 94 -18.03 13.16 14.21
N GLY A 95 -18.55 12.23 13.40
CA GLY A 95 -19.31 11.08 13.85
C GLY A 95 -18.82 9.78 13.22
N CYS A 96 -19.01 8.66 13.91
CA CYS A 96 -18.61 7.36 13.41
C CYS A 96 -19.70 6.31 13.56
N SER A 97 -19.59 5.26 12.75
CA SER A 97 -20.52 4.12 12.80
C SER A 97 -20.47 3.39 14.15
N ALA A 98 -21.51 2.66 14.48
CA ALA A 98 -21.60 1.86 15.72
C ALA A 98 -20.52 0.76 15.80
N ASP A 99 -19.93 0.38 14.68
CA ASP A 99 -18.85 -0.61 14.61
C ASP A 99 -17.45 0.02 14.76
N VAL A 100 -17.38 1.31 15.12
CA VAL A 100 -16.15 2.01 15.47
C VAL A 100 -16.23 2.45 16.93
N PHE A 101 -15.27 2.03 17.74
CA PHE A 101 -15.11 2.50 19.09
C PHE A 101 -14.33 3.80 19.12
N VAL A 102 -14.77 4.73 19.97
CA VAL A 102 -14.10 6.00 20.23
C VAL A 102 -13.55 5.97 21.64
N LEU A 103 -12.22 6.06 21.78
CA LEU A 103 -11.53 6.10 23.07
C LEU A 103 -10.94 7.50 23.31
N ARG A 104 -11.11 7.97 24.52
CA ARG A 104 -10.51 9.24 25.01
C ARG A 104 -9.79 8.99 26.33
N GLY A 105 -8.51 9.32 26.38
CA GLY A 105 -7.72 9.30 27.60
C GLY A 105 -8.07 10.48 28.50
N ASP A 106 -8.11 10.24 29.78
CA ASP A 106 -8.38 11.24 30.81
C ASP A 106 -7.21 11.38 31.84
N LYS A 107 -6.43 10.31 32.03
CA LYS A 107 -5.32 10.25 32.98
C LYS A 107 -3.97 9.91 32.34
N CYS A 108 -3.90 9.87 31.03
CA CYS A 108 -2.66 9.65 30.28
C CYS A 108 -2.57 10.56 29.07
N ASP A 109 -1.37 10.71 28.52
CA ASP A 109 -1.19 11.41 27.27
C ASP A 109 -1.92 10.68 26.11
N GLN A 110 -2.74 11.40 25.39
CA GLN A 110 -3.64 10.84 24.38
C GLN A 110 -2.88 10.25 23.17
N HIS A 111 -1.75 10.85 22.78
CA HIS A 111 -0.91 10.31 21.71
C HIS A 111 -0.16 9.05 22.17
N PHE A 112 0.30 9.04 23.43
CA PHE A 112 0.89 7.84 24.02
C PHE A 112 -0.11 6.69 24.03
N LEU A 113 -1.34 6.95 24.51
CA LEU A 113 -2.42 5.97 24.49
C LEU A 113 -2.70 5.45 23.06
N TYR A 114 -2.69 6.34 22.06
CA TYR A 114 -2.84 5.93 20.66
C TYR A 114 -1.80 4.87 20.28
N TYR A 115 -0.53 5.05 20.63
CA TYR A 115 0.51 4.07 20.30
C TYR A 115 0.38 2.76 21.06
N VAL A 116 -0.13 2.79 22.29
CA VAL A 116 -0.49 1.57 23.03
C VAL A 116 -1.58 0.79 22.30
N ILE A 117 -2.65 1.48 21.86
CA ILE A 117 -3.78 0.87 21.13
C ILE A 117 -3.36 0.45 19.70
N ALA A 118 -2.49 1.20 19.04
CA ALA A 118 -1.95 0.92 17.72
C ALA A 118 -0.73 -0.03 17.77
N SER A 119 -0.68 -0.94 18.75
CA SER A 119 0.37 -1.95 18.89
C SER A 119 -0.14 -3.36 18.59
N ASP A 120 0.76 -4.21 18.10
CA ASP A 120 0.46 -5.63 17.86
C ASP A 120 0.05 -6.33 19.17
N ARG A 121 0.63 -5.93 20.29
CA ARG A 121 0.31 -6.48 21.60
C ARG A 121 -1.15 -6.25 21.99
N PHE A 122 -1.64 -5.01 21.83
CA PHE A 122 -3.05 -4.71 22.07
C PHE A 122 -3.97 -5.45 21.11
N ILE A 123 -3.63 -5.46 19.81
CA ILE A 123 -4.43 -6.16 18.79
C ILE A 123 -4.50 -7.68 19.09
N ASN A 124 -3.37 -8.31 19.43
CA ASN A 124 -3.34 -9.73 19.81
C ASN A 124 -4.17 -10.02 21.06
N TYR A 125 -4.12 -9.12 22.06
CA TYR A 125 -4.99 -9.23 23.24
C TYR A 125 -6.47 -9.14 22.85
N VAL A 126 -6.86 -8.20 22.01
CA VAL A 126 -8.24 -8.08 21.51
C VAL A 126 -8.63 -9.36 20.75
N MET A 127 -7.73 -9.89 19.91
CA MET A 127 -7.98 -11.12 19.14
C MET A 127 -8.21 -12.35 20.02
N SER A 128 -7.62 -12.44 21.22
CA SER A 128 -7.83 -13.57 22.14
C SER A 128 -9.25 -13.68 22.68
N GLY A 129 -10.06 -12.62 22.61
CA GLY A 129 -11.43 -12.58 23.11
C GLY A 129 -12.49 -12.26 22.05
N VAL A 130 -12.13 -12.31 20.75
CA VAL A 130 -13.10 -12.03 19.69
C VAL A 130 -14.23 -13.04 19.65
N LYS A 131 -15.41 -12.56 19.26
CA LYS A 131 -16.61 -13.38 19.03
C LYS A 131 -16.92 -13.45 17.53
N GLY A 132 -17.27 -14.62 17.06
CA GLY A 132 -17.63 -14.88 15.66
C GLY A 132 -16.45 -15.30 14.77
N VAL A 133 -16.68 -16.27 13.90
CA VAL A 133 -15.65 -16.86 13.02
C VAL A 133 -15.51 -16.07 11.71
N LYS A 134 -16.63 -15.77 11.04
CA LYS A 134 -16.63 -15.12 9.71
C LYS A 134 -16.37 -13.61 9.77
N MET A 135 -16.86 -12.94 10.82
CA MET A 135 -16.64 -11.51 11.08
C MET A 135 -16.31 -11.31 12.57
N PRO A 136 -15.07 -11.60 12.99
CA PRO A 136 -14.69 -11.48 14.38
C PRO A 136 -14.86 -10.03 14.86
N ARG A 137 -15.47 -9.88 16.04
CA ARG A 137 -15.70 -8.61 16.72
C ARG A 137 -14.96 -8.58 18.05
N GLY A 138 -14.30 -7.49 18.33
CA GLY A 138 -13.67 -7.28 19.63
C GLY A 138 -14.68 -7.10 20.76
N ASP A 139 -14.36 -7.59 21.95
CA ASP A 139 -15.18 -7.40 23.14
C ASP A 139 -14.73 -6.16 23.91
N LYS A 140 -15.63 -5.17 24.01
CA LYS A 140 -15.35 -3.91 24.71
C LYS A 140 -14.99 -4.11 26.19
N ASN A 141 -15.63 -5.06 26.88
CA ASN A 141 -15.37 -5.32 28.29
C ASN A 141 -14.02 -6.00 28.47
N GLN A 142 -13.60 -6.84 27.52
CA GLN A 142 -12.25 -7.38 27.50
C GLN A 142 -11.23 -6.26 27.25
N MET A 143 -11.45 -5.40 26.24
CA MET A 143 -10.55 -4.28 25.96
C MET A 143 -10.30 -3.38 27.16
N LYS A 144 -11.34 -3.09 27.97
CA LYS A 144 -11.22 -2.31 29.20
C LYS A 144 -10.22 -2.88 30.19
N LYS A 145 -10.13 -4.21 30.28
CA LYS A 145 -9.23 -4.94 31.18
C LYS A 145 -7.81 -5.13 30.60
N TYR A 146 -7.52 -4.55 29.45
CA TYR A 146 -6.16 -4.60 28.90
C TYR A 146 -5.19 -3.92 29.83
N ALA A 147 -4.26 -4.67 30.38
CA ALA A 147 -3.22 -4.19 31.28
C ALA A 147 -1.96 -3.82 30.49
N PHE A 148 -1.42 -2.64 30.74
CA PHE A 148 -0.18 -2.18 30.13
C PHE A 148 0.59 -1.27 31.10
N PRO A 149 1.92 -1.24 31.00
CA PRO A 149 2.73 -0.36 31.84
C PRO A 149 2.69 1.07 31.29
N ILE A 150 2.63 2.05 32.19
CA ILE A 150 2.57 3.47 31.89
C ILE A 150 3.68 4.23 32.64
N PRO A 151 4.51 5.04 31.94
CA PRO A 151 5.51 5.89 32.56
C PRO A 151 4.92 7.20 33.09
N THR A 152 5.79 8.08 33.58
CA THR A 152 5.40 9.45 33.95
C THR A 152 4.86 10.23 32.74
N ASN A 153 3.99 11.21 32.94
CA ASN A 153 3.42 12.02 31.85
C ASN A 153 4.48 12.71 30.99
N THR A 154 5.61 13.09 31.55
CA THR A 154 6.72 13.71 30.81
C THR A 154 7.35 12.71 29.83
N GLU A 155 7.55 11.48 30.29
CA GLU A 155 8.08 10.40 29.44
C GLU A 155 7.06 9.98 28.38
N GLN A 156 5.76 9.85 28.73
CA GLN A 156 4.69 9.58 27.77
C GLN A 156 4.71 10.58 26.61
N ARG A 157 4.74 11.88 26.92
CA ARG A 157 4.79 12.95 25.90
C ARG A 157 6.02 12.86 25.03
N LYS A 158 7.18 12.49 25.60
CA LYS A 158 8.42 12.36 24.83
C LYS A 158 8.37 11.18 23.87
N ILE A 159 7.89 10.01 24.34
CA ILE A 159 7.67 8.82 23.52
C ILE A 159 6.68 9.15 22.39
N ALA A 160 5.53 9.72 22.75
CA ALA A 160 4.50 10.07 21.79
C ALA A 160 4.98 11.06 20.73
N LYS A 161 5.71 12.10 21.13
CA LYS A 161 6.30 13.07 20.21
C LYS A 161 7.30 12.42 19.24
N PHE A 162 8.16 11.56 19.75
CA PHE A 162 9.14 10.85 18.91
C PHE A 162 8.47 9.97 17.84
N LEU A 163 7.48 9.17 18.24
CA LEU A 163 6.74 8.30 17.33
C LEU A 163 5.88 9.10 16.33
N SER A 164 5.27 10.22 16.77
CA SER A 164 4.49 11.08 15.87
C SER A 164 5.35 11.74 14.80
N MET A 165 6.59 12.12 15.11
CA MET A 165 7.54 12.63 14.10
C MET A 165 7.85 11.57 13.04
N LEU A 166 7.94 10.30 13.43
CA LEU A 166 8.15 9.20 12.49
C LEU A 166 6.91 8.98 11.62
N ASP A 167 5.71 9.07 12.19
CA ASP A 167 4.45 8.99 11.42
C ASP A 167 4.31 10.13 10.42
N GLU A 168 4.67 11.35 10.82
CA GLU A 168 4.70 12.48 9.88
C GLU A 168 5.69 12.25 8.74
N ARG A 169 6.87 11.70 9.03
CA ARG A 169 7.86 11.37 8.02
C ARG A 169 7.37 10.31 7.04
N ILE A 170 6.73 9.24 7.53
CA ILE A 170 6.08 8.21 6.69
C ILE A 170 5.00 8.84 5.80
N LYS A 171 4.15 9.70 6.36
CA LYS A 171 3.10 10.40 5.62
C LYS A 171 3.66 11.31 4.53
N LEU A 172 4.74 12.05 4.82
CA LEU A 172 5.41 12.90 3.83
C LEU A 172 6.06 12.06 2.73
N GLN A 173 6.68 10.94 3.09
CA GLN A 173 7.28 10.01 2.13
C GLN A 173 6.26 9.44 1.15
N ASN A 174 5.09 9.02 1.62
CA ASN A 174 3.99 8.60 0.75
C ASN A 174 3.58 9.70 -0.25
N LYS A 175 3.44 10.94 0.22
CA LYS A 175 3.12 12.07 -0.67
C LYS A 175 4.20 12.36 -1.72
N ILE A 176 5.48 12.15 -1.37
CA ILE A 176 6.60 12.28 -2.32
C ILE A 176 6.46 11.23 -3.41
N ILE A 177 6.19 9.97 -3.05
CA ILE A 177 6.01 8.87 -4.00
C ILE A 177 4.82 9.15 -4.94
N GLU A 178 3.65 9.51 -4.41
CA GLU A 178 2.46 9.86 -5.21
C GLU A 178 2.74 11.00 -6.22
N LYS A 179 3.45 12.04 -5.78
CA LYS A 179 3.83 13.14 -6.67
C LYS A 179 4.82 12.70 -7.74
N LEU A 180 5.81 11.87 -7.40
CA LEU A 180 6.75 11.31 -8.37
C LEU A 180 6.06 10.43 -9.40
N GLU A 181 5.16 9.55 -8.99
CA GLU A 181 4.35 8.72 -9.90
C GLU A 181 3.56 9.58 -10.89
N THR A 182 2.88 10.61 -10.39
CA THR A 182 2.12 11.55 -11.22
C THR A 182 3.02 12.30 -12.19
N LEU A 183 4.16 12.79 -11.72
CA LEU A 183 5.13 13.53 -12.52
C LEU A 183 5.74 12.63 -13.61
N ILE A 184 6.19 11.43 -13.26
CA ILE A 184 6.77 10.46 -14.20
C ILE A 184 5.75 10.11 -15.29
N LYS A 185 4.49 9.83 -14.90
CA LYS A 185 3.41 9.57 -15.86
C LYS A 185 3.19 10.76 -16.80
N GLY A 186 3.14 11.97 -16.26
CA GLY A 186 2.95 13.19 -17.05
C GLY A 186 4.10 13.45 -18.02
N ILE A 187 5.35 13.36 -17.58
CA ILE A 187 6.55 13.54 -18.41
C ILE A 187 6.61 12.48 -19.52
N ARG A 188 6.42 11.19 -19.15
CA ARG A 188 6.39 10.10 -20.11
C ARG A 188 5.36 10.35 -21.21
N ASN A 189 4.13 10.65 -20.85
CA ASN A 189 3.05 10.88 -21.80
C ASN A 189 3.34 12.11 -22.71
N ASN A 190 3.88 13.19 -22.13
CA ASN A 190 4.25 14.39 -22.88
C ASN A 190 5.39 14.11 -23.89
N ILE A 191 6.41 13.35 -23.49
CA ILE A 191 7.49 12.94 -24.39
C ILE A 191 6.92 12.08 -25.53
N MET A 192 6.17 11.02 -25.20
CA MET A 192 5.68 10.06 -26.20
C MET A 192 4.66 10.66 -27.15
N SER A 193 3.87 11.65 -26.75
CA SER A 193 2.91 12.34 -27.62
C SER A 193 3.56 13.32 -28.62
N ARG A 194 4.79 13.75 -28.37
CA ARG A 194 5.50 14.73 -29.21
C ARG A 194 6.66 14.14 -30.01
N ILE A 195 6.96 12.87 -29.79
CA ILE A 195 8.08 12.24 -30.45
C ILE A 195 7.85 12.15 -31.94
N LYS A 196 8.93 12.37 -32.71
CA LYS A 196 8.95 12.23 -34.19
C LYS A 196 9.83 11.05 -34.53
N GLY A 197 9.43 10.31 -35.56
CA GLY A 197 10.14 9.12 -36.06
C GLY A 197 9.32 8.40 -37.10
N ASP A 198 9.77 7.22 -37.49
CA ASP A 198 9.08 6.38 -38.44
C ASP A 198 7.83 5.74 -37.81
N CYS A 199 6.73 5.73 -38.55
CA CYS A 199 5.52 5.02 -38.14
C CYS A 199 5.63 3.55 -38.60
N ILE A 200 5.75 2.67 -37.61
CA ILE A 200 5.95 1.22 -37.83
C ILE A 200 4.93 0.41 -37.01
N THR A 201 4.84 -0.89 -37.28
CA THR A 201 4.03 -1.79 -36.45
C THR A 201 4.90 -2.51 -35.42
N LEU A 202 4.30 -2.94 -34.32
CA LEU A 202 5.05 -3.59 -33.24
C LEU A 202 5.72 -4.90 -33.72
N GLN A 203 5.09 -5.63 -34.64
CA GLN A 203 5.66 -6.86 -35.24
C GLN A 203 6.90 -6.61 -36.10
N ASP A 204 7.14 -5.37 -36.54
CA ASP A 204 8.31 -5.04 -37.37
C ASP A 204 9.58 -4.93 -36.52
N ILE A 205 9.43 -4.83 -35.18
CA ILE A 205 10.52 -4.57 -34.24
C ILE A 205 10.54 -5.51 -33.03
N ALA A 206 9.65 -6.48 -32.95
CA ALA A 206 9.60 -7.42 -31.84
C ALA A 206 8.96 -8.76 -32.23
N ASP A 207 9.47 -9.83 -31.66
CA ASP A 207 8.81 -11.13 -31.66
C ASP A 207 7.75 -11.16 -30.59
N ILE A 208 6.48 -11.43 -30.94
CA ILE A 208 5.33 -11.36 -30.06
C ILE A 208 4.75 -12.75 -29.88
N TYR A 209 4.73 -13.24 -28.60
CA TYR A 209 4.25 -14.60 -28.31
C TYR A 209 3.76 -14.74 -26.88
N GLN A 210 2.97 -15.77 -26.63
CA GLN A 210 2.60 -16.22 -25.30
C GLN A 210 3.47 -17.41 -24.90
N PRO A 211 4.20 -17.33 -23.78
CA PRO A 211 4.99 -18.45 -23.27
C PRO A 211 4.13 -19.57 -22.68
N GLN A 212 4.79 -20.65 -22.31
CA GLN A 212 4.17 -21.78 -21.63
C GLN A 212 3.64 -21.36 -20.25
N THR A 213 2.39 -21.75 -19.96
CA THR A 213 1.76 -21.54 -18.64
C THR A 213 2.26 -22.59 -17.67
N ILE A 214 2.48 -22.19 -16.41
CA ILE A 214 2.66 -23.09 -15.27
C ILE A 214 1.48 -22.96 -14.32
N ALA A 215 1.14 -24.03 -13.62
CA ALA A 215 0.07 -24.00 -12.63
C ALA A 215 0.52 -23.26 -11.36
N SER A 216 -0.40 -22.66 -10.64
CA SER A 216 -0.09 -22.02 -9.36
C SER A 216 0.43 -22.99 -8.30
N THR A 217 0.08 -24.27 -8.43
CA THR A 217 0.57 -25.36 -7.59
C THR A 217 2.04 -25.70 -7.80
N ASP A 218 2.62 -25.31 -8.93
CA ASP A 218 4.01 -25.60 -9.30
C ASP A 218 4.96 -24.49 -8.80
N LEU A 219 4.42 -23.38 -8.25
CA LEU A 219 5.21 -22.31 -7.69
C LEU A 219 5.98 -22.79 -6.45
N THR A 220 7.20 -22.29 -6.28
CA THR A 220 8.13 -22.65 -5.21
C THR A 220 8.39 -21.46 -4.28
N GLU A 221 8.88 -21.74 -3.05
CA GLU A 221 9.27 -20.66 -2.13
C GLU A 221 10.55 -19.97 -2.60
N ASP A 222 11.47 -20.72 -3.21
CA ASP A 222 12.74 -20.22 -3.75
C ASP A 222 12.86 -20.49 -5.24
N GLY A 223 13.76 -19.73 -5.91
CA GLY A 223 14.02 -19.87 -7.33
C GLY A 223 13.88 -18.58 -8.10
N TYR A 224 13.62 -18.70 -9.41
CA TYR A 224 13.50 -17.58 -10.35
C TYR A 224 12.13 -16.95 -10.30
N LEU A 225 12.07 -15.62 -10.50
CA LEU A 225 10.80 -14.88 -10.51
C LEU A 225 9.87 -15.34 -11.62
N VAL A 226 8.60 -15.47 -11.28
CA VAL A 226 7.53 -15.82 -12.22
C VAL A 226 6.63 -14.60 -12.46
N TYR A 227 6.54 -14.19 -13.72
CA TYR A 227 5.69 -13.07 -14.17
C TYR A 227 4.39 -13.60 -14.78
N GLY A 228 3.27 -13.10 -14.29
CA GLY A 228 1.93 -13.44 -14.75
C GLY A 228 1.08 -12.20 -15.02
N ALA A 229 -0.24 -12.33 -14.87
CA ALA A 229 -1.20 -11.25 -15.12
C ALA A 229 -1.01 -10.01 -14.23
N ASN A 230 -0.53 -10.18 -12.99
CA ASN A 230 -0.38 -9.08 -12.02
C ASN A 230 1.10 -8.78 -11.67
N GLY A 231 1.99 -8.90 -12.65
CA GLY A 231 3.42 -8.79 -12.40
C GLY A 231 3.99 -10.07 -11.80
N ILE A 232 4.80 -9.97 -10.75
CA ILE A 232 5.40 -11.15 -10.09
C ILE A 232 4.31 -11.89 -9.31
N ILE A 233 4.15 -13.20 -9.61
CA ILE A 233 3.14 -14.07 -8.97
C ILE A 233 3.74 -15.15 -8.05
N GLY A 234 5.05 -15.29 -8.05
CA GLY A 234 5.78 -16.26 -7.23
C GLY A 234 7.17 -16.55 -7.77
N LYS A 235 7.70 -17.70 -7.40
CA LYS A 235 8.99 -18.19 -7.89
C LYS A 235 8.83 -19.60 -8.46
N TYR A 236 9.83 -20.02 -9.26
CA TYR A 236 9.88 -21.35 -9.87
C TYR A 236 11.33 -21.82 -10.01
N HIS A 237 11.56 -23.12 -9.99
CA HIS A 237 12.90 -23.70 -10.02
C HIS A 237 13.66 -23.50 -11.34
N SER A 238 12.96 -23.07 -12.40
CA SER A 238 13.52 -22.85 -13.75
C SER A 238 13.09 -21.49 -14.30
N PHE A 239 13.72 -21.06 -15.40
CA PHE A 239 13.34 -19.87 -16.15
C PHE A 239 13.17 -20.22 -17.63
N ASN A 240 12.35 -19.45 -18.34
CA ASN A 240 12.15 -19.60 -19.79
C ASN A 240 12.69 -18.39 -20.60
N HIS A 241 13.20 -17.37 -19.92
CA HIS A 241 13.83 -16.19 -20.52
C HIS A 241 15.14 -15.87 -19.80
N GLU A 242 16.25 -15.94 -20.54
CA GLU A 242 17.60 -15.62 -20.02
C GLU A 242 17.76 -14.10 -19.79
N LYS A 243 17.24 -13.29 -20.73
CA LYS A 243 17.30 -11.82 -20.68
C LYS A 243 15.98 -11.26 -20.19
N GLU A 244 16.05 -10.03 -19.66
CA GLU A 244 14.84 -9.26 -19.35
C GLU A 244 13.95 -9.09 -20.59
N GLN A 245 12.64 -9.07 -20.40
CA GLN A 245 11.64 -8.91 -21.45
C GLN A 245 10.58 -7.89 -21.10
N ILE A 246 9.99 -7.28 -22.12
CA ILE A 246 8.72 -6.55 -21.98
C ILE A 246 7.61 -7.59 -22.02
N CYS A 247 6.68 -7.53 -21.07
CA CYS A 247 5.48 -8.37 -21.14
C CYS A 247 4.22 -7.55 -20.85
N ILE A 248 3.16 -7.84 -21.57
CA ILE A 248 1.85 -7.19 -21.46
C ILE A 248 0.87 -8.21 -20.89
N THR A 249 0.23 -7.89 -19.78
CA THR A 249 -0.87 -8.69 -19.23
C THR A 249 -1.95 -8.85 -20.30
N CYS A 250 -2.24 -10.08 -20.70
CA CYS A 250 -3.16 -10.33 -21.81
C CYS A 250 -4.51 -10.88 -21.35
N ARG A 251 -4.76 -11.09 -20.04
CA ARG A 251 -6.04 -11.59 -19.50
C ARG A 251 -6.37 -11.00 -18.12
N GLY A 252 -7.67 -10.82 -17.87
CA GLY A 252 -8.21 -10.39 -16.56
C GLY A 252 -8.26 -8.89 -16.37
N ASN A 253 -8.57 -8.45 -15.16
CA ASN A 253 -8.82 -7.03 -14.81
C ASN A 253 -7.61 -6.10 -15.03
N THR A 254 -6.41 -6.66 -15.04
CA THR A 254 -5.16 -5.92 -15.29
C THR A 254 -4.70 -6.01 -16.75
N CYS A 255 -5.58 -6.46 -17.66
CA CYS A 255 -5.29 -6.58 -19.08
C CYS A 255 -4.78 -5.24 -19.64
N GLY A 256 -3.65 -5.27 -20.38
CA GLY A 256 -2.97 -4.07 -20.89
C GLY A 256 -1.89 -3.49 -19.97
N THR A 257 -1.69 -4.05 -18.78
CA THR A 257 -0.56 -3.65 -17.93
C THR A 257 0.76 -4.09 -18.55
N VAL A 258 1.69 -3.15 -18.70
CA VAL A 258 3.03 -3.40 -19.26
C VAL A 258 4.04 -3.57 -18.13
N ASN A 259 4.74 -4.69 -18.12
CA ASN A 259 5.76 -5.03 -17.14
C ASN A 259 7.13 -5.18 -17.85
N PHE A 260 8.19 -4.94 -17.09
CA PHE A 260 9.57 -5.22 -17.50
C PHE A 260 10.13 -6.26 -16.53
N THR A 261 10.54 -7.40 -17.05
CA THR A 261 10.98 -8.51 -16.22
C THR A 261 12.45 -8.38 -15.80
N GLU A 262 12.81 -9.06 -14.73
CA GLU A 262 14.23 -9.33 -14.43
C GLU A 262 14.78 -10.41 -15.39
N PRO A 263 16.09 -10.45 -15.64
CA PRO A 263 16.71 -11.57 -16.36
C PRO A 263 16.53 -12.89 -15.58
N LYS A 264 16.65 -14.01 -16.27
CA LYS A 264 16.42 -15.34 -15.72
C LYS A 264 15.09 -15.47 -15.01
N SER A 265 14.01 -15.13 -15.70
CA SER A 265 12.65 -15.20 -15.18
C SER A 265 11.77 -16.15 -15.99
N TRP A 266 10.72 -16.65 -15.37
CA TRP A 266 9.66 -17.37 -16.05
C TRP A 266 8.50 -16.42 -16.34
N ILE A 267 8.09 -16.33 -17.61
CA ILE A 267 6.90 -15.57 -18.00
C ILE A 267 5.81 -16.57 -18.37
N THR A 268 4.62 -16.44 -17.75
CA THR A 268 3.51 -17.38 -18.02
C THR A 268 2.64 -16.90 -19.18
N GLY A 269 1.84 -17.81 -19.75
CA GLY A 269 0.93 -17.50 -20.85
C GLY A 269 -0.21 -16.51 -20.54
N ASN A 270 -0.32 -16.00 -19.31
CA ASN A 270 -1.21 -14.89 -18.95
C ASN A 270 -0.60 -13.52 -19.29
N ALA A 271 0.65 -13.49 -19.71
CA ALA A 271 1.36 -12.32 -20.21
C ALA A 271 1.85 -12.60 -21.64
N MET A 272 1.76 -11.60 -22.51
CA MET A 272 2.30 -11.64 -23.87
C MET A 272 3.68 -11.01 -23.89
N VAL A 273 4.69 -11.73 -24.34
CA VAL A 273 6.08 -11.28 -24.44
C VAL A 273 6.25 -10.43 -25.69
N ILE A 274 6.98 -9.33 -25.56
CA ILE A 274 7.43 -8.45 -26.62
C ILE A 274 8.96 -8.52 -26.63
N ASN A 275 9.50 -9.48 -27.36
CA ASN A 275 10.93 -9.73 -27.41
C ASN A 275 11.60 -8.94 -28.51
N THR A 276 12.51 -8.03 -28.17
CA THR A 276 13.28 -7.19 -29.09
C THR A 276 14.73 -7.63 -29.24
N ASP A 277 15.13 -8.80 -28.74
CA ASP A 277 16.54 -9.21 -28.71
C ASP A 277 17.16 -9.29 -30.06
N ASN A 278 16.40 -9.74 -31.08
CA ASN A 278 16.82 -9.80 -32.48
C ASN A 278 16.87 -8.43 -33.17
N TYR A 279 16.28 -7.41 -32.56
CA TYR A 279 16.09 -6.06 -33.12
C TYR A 279 16.96 -5.01 -32.39
N ALA A 280 17.87 -5.40 -31.52
CA ALA A 280 18.65 -4.51 -30.67
C ALA A 280 19.50 -3.45 -31.40
N LYS A 281 19.78 -3.68 -32.69
CA LYS A 281 20.50 -2.70 -33.56
C LYS A 281 19.66 -1.44 -33.83
N ASN A 282 18.34 -1.55 -33.81
CA ASN A 282 17.41 -0.48 -34.20
C ASN A 282 16.47 -0.07 -33.06
N VAL A 283 16.32 -0.92 -32.06
CA VAL A 283 15.33 -0.75 -30.98
C VAL A 283 15.98 -0.83 -29.62
N ASN A 284 15.81 0.23 -28.81
CA ASN A 284 16.11 0.19 -27.40
C ASN A 284 14.91 -0.40 -26.65
N LYS A 285 15.11 -1.55 -25.98
CA LYS A 285 14.07 -2.27 -25.24
C LYS A 285 13.43 -1.41 -24.14
N ARG A 286 14.22 -0.59 -23.41
CA ARG A 286 13.70 0.30 -22.36
C ARG A 286 12.85 1.43 -22.93
N TYR A 287 13.26 2.03 -24.06
CA TYR A 287 12.42 2.99 -24.77
C TYR A 287 11.06 2.38 -25.13
N LEU A 288 11.07 1.18 -25.75
CA LEU A 288 9.83 0.51 -26.13
C LEU A 288 8.95 0.18 -24.92
N PHE A 289 9.53 -0.24 -23.80
CA PHE A 289 8.80 -0.42 -22.55
C PHE A 289 8.10 0.87 -22.11
N HIS A 290 8.79 1.99 -22.08
CA HIS A 290 8.19 3.28 -21.72
C HIS A 290 7.13 3.75 -22.71
N TYR A 291 7.36 3.51 -24.01
CA TYR A 291 6.39 3.83 -25.04
C TYR A 291 5.11 3.02 -24.87
N LEU A 292 5.20 1.71 -24.77
CA LEU A 292 4.05 0.83 -24.54
C LEU A 292 3.33 1.16 -23.22
N SER A 293 4.06 1.50 -22.17
CA SER A 293 3.48 1.94 -20.90
C SER A 293 2.74 3.28 -20.95
N SER A 294 2.88 4.06 -22.04
CA SER A 294 2.12 5.30 -22.29
C SER A 294 0.84 5.08 -23.10
N ILE A 295 0.68 3.92 -23.72
CA ILE A 295 -0.46 3.60 -24.58
C ILE A 295 -1.66 3.15 -23.76
N ASN A 296 -2.86 3.56 -24.21
CA ASN A 296 -4.11 3.00 -23.75
C ASN A 296 -4.51 1.85 -24.67
N PHE A 297 -4.52 0.62 -24.16
CA PHE A 297 -4.85 -0.58 -24.94
C PHE A 297 -6.36 -0.85 -25.07
N ASN A 298 -7.26 0.00 -24.56
CA ASN A 298 -8.70 -0.23 -24.57
C ASN A 298 -9.25 -0.55 -25.97
N SER A 299 -8.67 0.02 -27.03
CA SER A 299 -9.08 -0.22 -28.43
C SER A 299 -8.80 -1.63 -28.93
N ILE A 300 -7.89 -2.37 -28.30
CA ILE A 300 -7.51 -3.74 -28.69
C ILE A 300 -7.86 -4.77 -27.61
N ILE A 301 -8.43 -4.34 -26.48
CA ILE A 301 -8.99 -5.24 -25.47
C ILE A 301 -10.34 -5.72 -25.95
N SER A 302 -10.55 -7.03 -25.94
CA SER A 302 -11.80 -7.72 -26.29
C SER A 302 -12.33 -8.52 -25.09
N GLY A 303 -13.60 -8.98 -25.18
CA GLY A 303 -14.23 -9.81 -24.14
C GLY A 303 -14.97 -8.98 -23.07
N SER A 304 -16.30 -9.13 -23.00
CA SER A 304 -17.17 -8.42 -22.05
C SER A 304 -17.12 -9.00 -20.61
N GLY A 305 -16.89 -10.29 -20.48
CA GLY A 305 -16.83 -10.97 -19.17
C GLY A 305 -15.40 -11.09 -18.64
N GLN A 306 -14.45 -11.35 -19.49
CA GLN A 306 -13.02 -11.41 -19.15
C GLN A 306 -12.23 -10.63 -20.19
N PRO A 307 -11.71 -9.43 -19.85
CA PRO A 307 -10.88 -8.65 -20.74
C PRO A 307 -9.66 -9.44 -21.24
N GLN A 308 -9.39 -9.37 -22.56
CA GLN A 308 -8.21 -10.02 -23.12
C GLN A 308 -7.62 -9.23 -24.28
N ILE A 309 -6.29 -9.32 -24.44
CA ILE A 309 -5.54 -8.89 -25.61
C ILE A 309 -5.05 -10.13 -26.34
N VAL A 310 -5.35 -10.23 -27.65
CA VAL A 310 -4.83 -11.29 -28.51
C VAL A 310 -3.65 -10.79 -29.32
N ARG A 311 -2.81 -11.73 -29.80
CA ARG A 311 -1.54 -11.41 -30.50
C ARG A 311 -1.74 -10.51 -31.70
N GLN A 312 -2.71 -10.76 -32.57
CA GLN A 312 -2.82 -10.10 -33.86
C GLN A 312 -3.13 -8.60 -33.78
N PRO A 313 -4.09 -8.09 -33.01
CA PRO A 313 -4.28 -6.66 -32.79
C PRO A 313 -3.05 -5.99 -32.18
N LEU A 314 -2.38 -6.65 -31.23
CA LEU A 314 -1.17 -6.12 -30.58
C LEU A 314 0.00 -6.04 -31.61
N ALA A 315 0.20 -7.05 -32.45
CA ALA A 315 1.23 -7.07 -33.46
C ALA A 315 1.08 -5.92 -34.46
N LYS A 316 -0.16 -5.56 -34.82
CA LYS A 316 -0.49 -4.46 -35.75
C LYS A 316 -0.54 -3.08 -35.08
N LEU A 317 -0.23 -3.00 -33.78
CA LEU A 317 -0.20 -1.72 -33.10
C LEU A 317 0.84 -0.80 -33.74
N LYS A 318 0.37 0.37 -34.19
CA LYS A 318 1.25 1.40 -34.77
C LYS A 318 1.94 2.18 -33.67
N LEU A 319 3.21 2.42 -33.85
CA LEU A 319 4.03 3.21 -32.92
C LEU A 319 5.02 4.08 -33.68
N ILE A 320 5.54 5.11 -33.00
CA ILE A 320 6.54 5.99 -33.56
C ILE A 320 7.92 5.56 -33.05
N LEU A 321 8.82 5.24 -33.97
CA LEU A 321 10.18 4.83 -33.66
C LEU A 321 11.18 5.92 -34.10
N PRO A 322 11.77 6.67 -33.17
CA PRO A 322 12.83 7.62 -33.48
C PRO A 322 14.16 6.89 -33.73
N VAL A 323 15.17 7.62 -34.20
CA VAL A 323 16.53 7.07 -34.35
C VAL A 323 17.06 6.59 -32.97
N LEU A 324 17.90 5.57 -32.97
CA LEU A 324 18.33 4.85 -31.76
C LEU A 324 18.93 5.79 -30.67
N ILE A 325 19.67 6.84 -31.09
CA ILE A 325 20.25 7.79 -30.13
C ILE A 325 19.17 8.55 -29.34
N ILE A 326 18.04 8.85 -29.95
CA ILE A 326 16.91 9.52 -29.28
C ILE A 326 16.19 8.51 -28.37
N GLN A 327 16.02 7.26 -28.80
CA GLN A 327 15.47 6.20 -27.96
C GLN A 327 16.30 6.02 -26.67
N ASN A 328 17.64 5.97 -26.80
CA ASN A 328 18.55 5.80 -25.66
C ASN A 328 18.40 6.96 -24.67
N ARG A 329 18.41 8.22 -25.15
CA ARG A 329 18.26 9.40 -24.30
C ARG A 329 16.93 9.42 -23.53
N ILE A 330 15.85 9.02 -24.19
CA ILE A 330 14.52 8.94 -23.57
C ILE A 330 14.49 7.84 -22.52
N ALA A 331 15.02 6.65 -22.85
CA ALA A 331 15.10 5.52 -21.94
C ALA A 331 15.91 5.87 -20.69
N GLU A 332 17.11 6.42 -20.84
CA GLU A 332 17.97 6.85 -19.74
C GLU A 332 17.28 7.87 -18.81
N CYS A 333 16.63 8.88 -19.40
CA CYS A 333 15.91 9.89 -18.64
C CYS A 333 14.77 9.29 -17.81
N LEU A 334 13.91 8.47 -18.43
CA LEU A 334 12.78 7.86 -17.76
C LEU A 334 13.23 6.79 -16.74
N ASP A 335 14.24 5.99 -17.07
CA ASP A 335 14.81 5.00 -16.14
C ASP A 335 15.41 5.64 -14.90
N ALA A 336 16.10 6.77 -15.02
CA ALA A 336 16.60 7.53 -13.88
C ALA A 336 15.47 8.00 -12.95
N MET A 337 14.34 8.44 -13.52
CA MET A 337 13.16 8.82 -12.74
C MET A 337 12.52 7.62 -12.04
N PHE A 338 12.39 6.47 -12.71
CA PHE A 338 11.90 5.24 -12.12
C PHE A 338 12.82 4.71 -11.02
N ALA A 339 14.13 4.78 -11.21
CA ALA A 339 15.11 4.44 -10.17
C ALA A 339 14.96 5.32 -8.92
N LYS A 340 14.76 6.63 -9.11
CA LYS A 340 14.49 7.56 -8.01
C LYS A 340 13.20 7.16 -7.27
N MET A 341 12.13 6.87 -7.98
CA MET A 341 10.86 6.44 -7.36
C MET A 341 11.04 5.14 -6.56
N LYS A 342 11.76 4.15 -7.12
CA LYS A 342 12.05 2.88 -6.43
C LYS A 342 12.85 3.09 -5.15
N ASN A 343 13.81 4.01 -5.16
CA ASN A 343 14.58 4.36 -3.97
C ASN A 343 13.69 4.99 -2.89
N GLU A 344 12.76 5.88 -3.26
CA GLU A 344 11.80 6.47 -2.32
C GLU A 344 10.85 5.42 -1.73
N GLN A 345 10.41 4.45 -2.52
CA GLN A 345 9.59 3.32 -2.05
C GLN A 345 10.36 2.43 -1.08
N SER A 346 11.62 2.11 -1.38
CA SER A 346 12.49 1.35 -0.47
C SER A 346 12.73 2.09 0.84
N PHE A 347 12.92 3.40 0.78
CA PHE A 347 13.07 4.24 1.97
C PHE A 347 11.80 4.24 2.83
N LEU A 348 10.62 4.29 2.23
CA LEU A 348 9.34 4.15 2.93
C LEU A 348 9.25 2.82 3.69
N GLN A 349 9.63 1.72 3.05
CA GLN A 349 9.65 0.40 3.70
C GLN A 349 10.57 0.37 4.92
N ILE A 350 11.76 0.97 4.82
CA ILE A 350 12.69 1.09 5.95
C ILE A 350 12.05 1.87 7.11
N LEU A 351 11.40 3.00 6.84
CA LEU A 351 10.71 3.79 7.87
C LEU A 351 9.58 3.00 8.55
N GLN A 352 8.82 2.21 7.81
CA GLN A 352 7.75 1.37 8.34
C GLN A 352 8.30 0.25 9.23
N ILE A 353 9.38 -0.42 8.81
CA ILE A 353 10.09 -1.44 9.60
C ILE A 353 10.65 -0.81 10.89
N GLN A 354 11.28 0.36 10.77
CA GLN A 354 11.82 1.09 11.92
C GLN A 354 10.72 1.42 12.93
N LYS A 355 9.56 1.91 12.47
CA LYS A 355 8.41 2.18 13.33
C LYS A 355 7.94 0.93 14.07
N SER A 356 7.79 -0.18 13.36
CA SER A 356 7.36 -1.45 13.96
C SER A 356 8.36 -1.94 15.03
N CYS A 357 9.65 -1.85 14.74
CA CYS A 357 10.71 -2.21 15.68
C CYS A 357 10.68 -1.31 16.93
N LEU A 358 10.55 0.00 16.76
CA LEU A 358 10.47 0.94 17.88
C LEU A 358 9.23 0.68 18.75
N LEU A 359 8.07 0.43 18.15
CA LEU A 359 6.86 0.08 18.88
C LEU A 359 7.06 -1.21 19.71
N SER A 360 7.70 -2.24 19.14
CA SER A 360 7.94 -3.50 19.86
C SER A 360 8.97 -3.38 20.99
N GLN A 361 9.89 -2.42 20.94
CA GLN A 361 10.95 -2.23 21.93
C GLN A 361 10.59 -1.17 23.01
N MET A 362 9.78 -0.16 22.66
CA MET A 362 9.38 0.93 23.57
C MET A 362 8.10 0.62 24.34
N PHE A 363 7.32 -0.39 23.94
CA PHE A 363 6.14 -0.85 24.67
C PHE A 363 6.32 -2.31 25.09
N ILE A 364 6.07 -2.58 26.38
CA ILE A 364 6.25 -3.90 26.98
C ILE A 364 4.99 -4.74 26.82
#